data_9c8e831a88b222330bf07e2b7a86712d
#
_entry.id   9c8e831a88b222330bf07e2b7a86712d
#
_cell.length_a   1.000
_cell.length_b   1.000
_cell.length_c   1.000
_cell.angle_alpha   90.00
_cell.angle_beta   90.00
_cell.angle_gamma   90.00
#
_symmetry.space_group_name_H-M   'P 1'
#
loop_
_entity.id
_entity.type
_entity.pdbx_description
1 polymer ?
#
loop_
_entity_poly.entity_id
_entity_poly.type
_entity_poly.pdbx_seq_one_letter_code
_entity_poly.pdbx_strand_id
1 'polypeptide(L)'
;MTGFLAAGLWTGIVFAQATFDAASVRRSGINQGVDARGQVVFGPNRVSAKNVTLKDLIGTAYRVQHSQIAGGPRWLDAQEFDIDARADAPATNLQLRQMLQALLGERFHLVFHKETKELRVHALVVDKNGFKTKQSGGGQHFHGEMRQLADLIAVQGTIPAAVDPGRPAMAGSAPIPVVDKTGLDGVYDFDLDLKPELGTDQFTLWQRVLKEQLGLRLESQKARVEILFIDSADRVPGAN
;
A
#
# COMPACT_ATOMS: atom_id res chain seq x y z
N MET A 1 -53.17 18.37 33.84
CA MET A 1 -51.90 17.66 33.77
C MET A 1 -51.49 17.65 32.30
N THR A 2 -50.66 18.61 31.93
CA THR A 2 -50.24 18.85 30.54
C THR A 2 -48.79 18.36 30.41
N GLY A 3 -48.61 17.24 29.68
CA GLY A 3 -47.29 16.67 29.40
C GLY A 3 -46.66 17.32 28.18
N PHE A 4 -45.51 17.98 28.37
CA PHE A 4 -44.66 18.50 27.30
C PHE A 4 -43.77 17.36 26.78
N LEU A 5 -43.98 16.97 25.51
CA LEU A 5 -43.07 16.12 24.75
C LEU A 5 -41.94 17.02 24.19
N ALA A 6 -40.75 16.92 24.72
CA ALA A 6 -39.58 17.54 24.17
C ALA A 6 -39.02 16.68 23.02
N ALA A 7 -39.26 17.13 21.78
CA ALA A 7 -38.63 16.57 20.61
C ALA A 7 -37.16 17.01 20.55
N GLY A 8 -36.22 16.12 20.86
CA GLY A 8 -34.79 16.35 20.71
C GLY A 8 -34.42 16.38 19.23
N LEU A 9 -34.05 17.55 18.72
CA LEU A 9 -33.43 17.71 17.40
C LEU A 9 -31.98 17.16 17.48
N TRP A 10 -31.77 15.98 16.94
CA TRP A 10 -30.41 15.47 16.68
C TRP A 10 -29.90 16.18 15.42
N THR A 11 -29.14 17.27 15.62
CA THR A 11 -28.33 17.85 14.56
C THR A 11 -27.12 16.91 14.32
N GLY A 12 -27.28 16.00 13.37
CA GLY A 12 -26.17 15.21 12.87
C GLY A 12 -25.16 16.16 12.21
N ILE A 13 -23.97 16.29 12.77
CA ILE A 13 -22.84 16.95 12.12
C ILE A 13 -22.45 16.06 10.95
N VAL A 14 -22.88 16.41 9.75
CA VAL A 14 -22.39 15.81 8.51
C VAL A 14 -20.97 16.37 8.32
N PHE A 15 -19.97 15.59 8.68
CA PHE A 15 -18.61 15.88 8.24
C PHE A 15 -18.60 15.72 6.72
N ALA A 16 -18.52 16.81 5.99
CA ALA A 16 -18.30 16.77 4.56
C ALA A 16 -16.99 16.00 4.32
N GLN A 17 -17.09 14.80 3.75
CA GLN A 17 -15.90 14.07 3.33
C GLN A 17 -15.20 14.94 2.29
N ALA A 18 -13.92 15.23 2.53
CA ALA A 18 -13.11 15.95 1.58
C ALA A 18 -13.03 15.11 0.29
N THR A 19 -13.50 15.66 -0.82
CA THR A 19 -13.49 15.05 -2.15
C THR A 19 -12.55 15.83 -3.06
N PHE A 20 -12.15 15.21 -4.17
CA PHE A 20 -11.47 15.95 -5.23
C PHE A 20 -12.48 16.79 -6.01
N ASP A 21 -12.06 17.99 -6.40
CA ASP A 21 -12.88 18.91 -7.20
C ASP A 21 -12.97 18.48 -8.66
N ALA A 22 -11.91 17.85 -9.15
CA ALA A 22 -11.86 17.24 -10.47
C ALA A 22 -11.12 15.92 -10.41
N ALA A 23 -11.71 14.88 -10.98
CA ALA A 23 -11.08 13.56 -11.05
C ALA A 23 -11.39 12.87 -12.37
N SER A 24 -10.36 12.35 -13.02
CA SER A 24 -10.45 11.49 -14.18
C SER A 24 -9.94 10.09 -13.84
N VAL A 25 -10.76 9.09 -14.10
CA VAL A 25 -10.41 7.67 -13.93
C VAL A 25 -10.67 6.95 -15.25
N ARG A 26 -9.64 6.37 -15.85
CA ARG A 26 -9.72 5.70 -17.14
C ARG A 26 -9.00 4.35 -17.10
N ARG A 27 -9.43 3.40 -17.89
CA ARG A 27 -8.63 2.19 -18.13
C ARG A 27 -7.35 2.58 -18.86
N SER A 28 -6.23 2.02 -18.42
CA SER A 28 -4.94 2.21 -19.10
C SER A 28 -4.97 1.56 -20.47
N GLY A 29 -4.34 2.21 -21.47
CA GLY A 29 -4.23 1.67 -22.84
C GLY A 29 -3.24 0.52 -22.91
N ILE A 30 -3.46 -0.41 -23.85
CA ILE A 30 -2.70 -1.67 -24.06
C ILE A 30 -1.22 -1.45 -24.48
N ASN A 31 -0.77 -0.21 -24.74
CA ASN A 31 0.50 0.08 -25.40
C ASN A 31 1.60 0.62 -24.50
N GLN A 32 1.69 0.21 -23.26
CA GLN A 32 2.81 0.60 -22.42
C GLN A 32 3.62 -0.66 -22.09
N GLY A 33 4.91 -0.60 -22.44
CA GLY A 33 5.84 -1.74 -22.35
C GLY A 33 5.78 -2.48 -21.01
N VAL A 34 6.14 -3.73 -21.04
CA VAL A 34 5.96 -4.79 -20.02
C VAL A 34 6.54 -4.45 -18.62
N ASP A 35 7.23 -3.32 -18.46
CA ASP A 35 8.05 -3.04 -17.27
C ASP A 35 7.57 -1.89 -16.37
N ALA A 36 6.45 -1.26 -16.67
CA ALA A 36 6.01 -0.11 -15.88
C ALA A 36 4.78 -0.40 -15.03
N ARG A 37 4.95 -1.14 -13.92
CA ARG A 37 3.99 -1.04 -12.82
C ARG A 37 4.00 0.40 -12.33
N GLY A 38 2.86 1.06 -12.48
CA GLY A 38 2.73 2.46 -12.13
C GLY A 38 2.79 2.68 -10.62
N GLN A 39 3.12 3.89 -10.25
CA GLN A 39 3.07 4.35 -8.86
C GLN A 39 1.97 5.38 -8.70
N VAL A 40 1.37 5.39 -7.50
CA VAL A 40 0.49 6.48 -7.08
C VAL A 40 1.35 7.59 -6.51
N VAL A 41 1.31 8.75 -7.13
CA VAL A 41 2.11 9.92 -6.76
C VAL A 41 1.21 10.97 -6.10
N PHE A 42 1.63 11.43 -4.92
CA PHE A 42 0.97 12.51 -4.19
C PHE A 42 1.73 13.82 -4.41
N GLY A 43 1.04 14.81 -4.97
CA GLY A 43 1.50 16.19 -5.06
C GLY A 43 0.88 17.06 -3.95
N PRO A 44 1.11 18.38 -3.96
CA PRO A 44 0.57 19.28 -2.92
C PRO A 44 -0.96 19.28 -2.86
N ASN A 45 -1.64 19.16 -4.00
CA ASN A 45 -3.10 19.12 -4.12
C ASN A 45 -3.58 18.12 -5.18
N ARG A 46 -2.77 17.11 -5.48
CA ARG A 46 -3.06 16.19 -6.59
C ARG A 46 -2.67 14.77 -6.23
N VAL A 47 -3.47 13.82 -6.70
CA VAL A 47 -3.12 12.41 -6.77
C VAL A 47 -3.10 11.99 -8.23
N SER A 48 -2.00 11.43 -8.68
CA SER A 48 -1.87 10.91 -10.05
C SER A 48 -1.30 9.50 -10.04
N ALA A 49 -1.79 8.68 -10.93
CA ALA A 49 -1.30 7.31 -11.13
C ALA A 49 -1.47 6.91 -12.59
N LYS A 50 -0.55 6.09 -13.09
CA LYS A 50 -0.64 5.46 -14.41
C LYS A 50 -0.33 3.98 -14.29
N ASN A 51 -1.06 3.15 -15.04
CA ASN A 51 -0.89 1.70 -15.07
C ASN A 51 -0.93 1.07 -13.67
N VAL A 52 -1.89 1.48 -12.83
CA VAL A 52 -2.09 0.95 -11.48
C VAL A 52 -3.34 0.09 -11.40
N THR A 53 -3.28 -1.01 -10.69
CA THR A 53 -4.45 -1.85 -10.45
C THR A 53 -5.37 -1.22 -9.38
N LEU A 54 -6.64 -1.65 -9.35
CA LEU A 54 -7.53 -1.20 -8.28
C LEU A 54 -7.02 -1.64 -6.90
N LYS A 55 -6.36 -2.79 -6.83
CA LYS A 55 -5.74 -3.26 -5.59
C LYS A 55 -4.59 -2.37 -5.12
N ASP A 56 -3.74 -1.86 -6.03
CA ASP A 56 -2.69 -0.87 -5.72
C ASP A 56 -3.30 0.42 -5.15
N LEU A 57 -4.40 0.87 -5.76
CA LEU A 57 -5.13 2.06 -5.31
C LEU A 57 -5.71 1.87 -3.92
N ILE A 58 -6.35 0.73 -3.65
CA ILE A 58 -6.87 0.37 -2.32
C ILE A 58 -5.73 0.32 -1.30
N GLY A 59 -4.64 -0.38 -1.62
CA GLY A 59 -3.46 -0.46 -0.76
C GLY A 59 -2.92 0.92 -0.39
N THR A 60 -2.84 1.81 -1.38
CA THR A 60 -2.37 3.19 -1.19
C THR A 60 -3.36 4.03 -0.37
N ALA A 61 -4.66 3.98 -0.70
CA ALA A 61 -5.69 4.78 -0.06
C ALA A 61 -5.89 4.41 1.42
N TYR A 62 -5.90 3.11 1.72
CA TYR A 62 -6.15 2.58 3.06
C TYR A 62 -4.88 2.26 3.84
N ARG A 63 -3.71 2.47 3.25
CA ARG A 63 -2.40 2.17 3.86
C ARG A 63 -2.28 0.71 4.30
N VAL A 64 -2.69 -0.21 3.46
CA VAL A 64 -2.60 -1.66 3.69
C VAL A 64 -1.76 -2.32 2.61
N GLN A 65 -1.07 -3.39 2.96
CA GLN A 65 -0.29 -4.19 2.02
C GLN A 65 -1.20 -5.03 1.13
N HIS A 66 -0.75 -5.42 -0.06
CA HIS A 66 -1.49 -6.31 -0.95
C HIS A 66 -1.92 -7.62 -0.28
N SER A 67 -1.09 -8.15 0.62
CA SER A 67 -1.38 -9.33 1.45
C SER A 67 -2.51 -9.12 2.45
N GLN A 68 -2.87 -7.88 2.74
CA GLN A 68 -3.97 -7.50 3.63
C GLN A 68 -5.27 -7.21 2.86
N ILE A 69 -5.28 -7.34 1.53
CA ILE A 69 -6.47 -7.15 0.70
C ILE A 69 -6.89 -8.52 0.19
N ALA A 70 -8.05 -8.98 0.62
CA ALA A 70 -8.62 -10.28 0.26
C ALA A 70 -9.99 -10.12 -0.41
N GLY A 71 -10.49 -11.20 -1.00
CA GLY A 71 -11.81 -11.20 -1.67
C GLY A 71 -11.82 -10.42 -2.97
N GLY A 72 -13.04 -10.13 -3.43
CA GLY A 72 -13.28 -9.41 -4.66
C GLY A 72 -13.01 -10.20 -5.96
N PRO A 73 -13.35 -9.61 -7.10
CA PRO A 73 -13.16 -10.25 -8.39
C PRO A 73 -11.69 -10.21 -8.86
N ARG A 74 -11.28 -11.22 -9.64
CA ARG A 74 -9.89 -11.37 -10.12
C ARG A 74 -9.33 -10.18 -10.90
N TRP A 75 -10.18 -9.37 -11.52
CA TRP A 75 -9.73 -8.20 -12.29
C TRP A 75 -9.11 -7.09 -11.41
N LEU A 76 -9.33 -7.10 -10.09
CA LEU A 76 -8.72 -6.16 -9.14
C LEU A 76 -7.19 -6.12 -9.23
N ASP A 77 -6.57 -7.28 -9.52
CA ASP A 77 -5.12 -7.43 -9.64
C ASP A 77 -4.61 -7.35 -11.10
N ALA A 78 -5.51 -7.34 -12.07
CA ALA A 78 -5.14 -7.49 -13.49
C ALA A 78 -5.52 -6.29 -14.36
N GLN A 79 -6.60 -5.58 -14.02
CA GLN A 79 -7.03 -4.41 -14.79
C GLN A 79 -6.33 -3.16 -14.28
N GLU A 80 -5.64 -2.47 -15.17
CA GLU A 80 -4.94 -1.23 -14.86
C GLU A 80 -5.76 0.01 -15.20
N PHE A 81 -5.52 1.07 -14.45
CA PHE A 81 -6.20 2.35 -14.55
C PHE A 81 -5.20 3.51 -14.49
N ASP A 82 -5.54 4.59 -15.16
CA ASP A 82 -4.92 5.89 -15.04
C ASP A 82 -5.83 6.81 -14.22
N ILE A 83 -5.25 7.49 -13.24
CA ILE A 83 -5.96 8.44 -12.37
C ILE A 83 -5.26 9.79 -12.41
N ASP A 84 -6.06 10.84 -12.52
CA ASP A 84 -5.66 12.22 -12.31
C ASP A 84 -6.77 12.91 -11.51
N ALA A 85 -6.48 13.21 -10.24
CA ALA A 85 -7.44 13.80 -9.31
C ALA A 85 -6.82 15.02 -8.63
N ARG A 86 -7.57 16.12 -8.56
CA ARG A 86 -7.14 17.41 -8.01
C ARG A 86 -8.10 17.93 -6.96
N ALA A 87 -7.53 18.49 -5.89
CA ALA A 87 -8.21 19.28 -4.89
C ALA A 87 -8.02 20.77 -5.16
N ASP A 88 -8.97 21.61 -4.79
CA ASP A 88 -8.93 23.06 -4.93
C ASP A 88 -7.76 23.70 -4.20
N ALA A 89 -7.40 23.15 -3.05
CA ALA A 89 -6.36 23.69 -2.17
C ALA A 89 -5.28 22.62 -1.87
N PRO A 90 -4.08 23.04 -1.46
CA PRO A 90 -3.07 22.14 -0.93
C PRO A 90 -3.61 21.33 0.24
N ALA A 91 -3.32 20.03 0.24
CA ALA A 91 -3.79 19.08 1.23
C ALA A 91 -2.65 18.18 1.71
N THR A 92 -2.75 17.72 2.94
CA THR A 92 -1.79 16.74 3.48
C THR A 92 -1.95 15.39 2.80
N ASN A 93 -0.92 14.56 2.84
CA ASN A 93 -0.99 13.20 2.31
C ASN A 93 -2.14 12.38 2.95
N LEU A 94 -2.46 12.64 4.21
CA LEU A 94 -3.59 12.00 4.88
C LEU A 94 -4.93 12.41 4.24
N GLN A 95 -5.12 13.71 4.03
CA GLN A 95 -6.33 14.24 3.38
C GLN A 95 -6.47 13.73 1.94
N LEU A 96 -5.38 13.75 1.16
CA LEU A 96 -5.38 13.22 -0.22
C LEU A 96 -5.72 11.72 -0.26
N ARG A 97 -5.29 10.94 0.74
CA ARG A 97 -5.70 9.53 0.86
C ARG A 97 -7.18 9.37 1.20
N GLN A 98 -7.72 10.22 2.06
CA GLN A 98 -9.15 10.23 2.37
C GLN A 98 -10.00 10.60 1.14
N MET A 99 -9.54 11.60 0.37
CA MET A 99 -10.17 11.94 -0.92
C MET A 99 -10.08 10.79 -1.92
N LEU A 100 -8.95 10.08 -1.96
CA LEU A 100 -8.80 8.88 -2.80
C LEU A 100 -9.77 7.76 -2.37
N GLN A 101 -9.96 7.54 -1.06
CA GLN A 101 -10.97 6.59 -0.55
C GLN A 101 -12.37 6.93 -1.04
N ALA A 102 -12.76 8.23 -0.94
CA ALA A 102 -14.05 8.69 -1.44
C ALA A 102 -14.19 8.46 -2.96
N LEU A 103 -13.14 8.78 -3.72
CA LEU A 103 -13.10 8.57 -5.18
C LEU A 103 -13.27 7.09 -5.54
N LEU A 104 -12.62 6.18 -4.82
CA LEU A 104 -12.76 4.73 -5.06
C LEU A 104 -14.19 4.25 -4.76
N GLY A 105 -14.80 4.74 -3.68
CA GLY A 105 -16.21 4.47 -3.38
C GLY A 105 -17.15 4.99 -4.47
N GLU A 106 -16.93 6.21 -4.94
CA GLU A 106 -17.78 6.86 -5.95
C GLU A 106 -17.62 6.22 -7.35
N ARG A 107 -16.38 5.98 -7.79
CA ARG A 107 -16.11 5.56 -9.18
C ARG A 107 -16.16 4.06 -9.39
N PHE A 108 -15.81 3.28 -8.39
CA PHE A 108 -15.80 1.82 -8.47
C PHE A 108 -16.88 1.16 -7.62
N HIS A 109 -17.73 1.92 -6.95
CA HIS A 109 -18.71 1.42 -5.96
C HIS A 109 -18.06 0.39 -5.03
N LEU A 110 -16.85 0.72 -4.56
CA LEU A 110 -16.06 -0.16 -3.72
C LEU A 110 -16.75 -0.39 -2.38
N VAL A 111 -17.10 -1.63 -2.11
CA VAL A 111 -17.65 -2.09 -0.82
C VAL A 111 -16.69 -3.09 -0.22
N PHE A 112 -16.36 -2.93 1.05
CA PHE A 112 -15.49 -3.84 1.79
C PHE A 112 -15.84 -3.83 3.28
N HIS A 113 -15.45 -4.88 3.96
CA HIS A 113 -15.44 -4.93 5.43
C HIS A 113 -14.05 -5.27 5.95
N LYS A 114 -13.84 -5.03 7.24
CA LYS A 114 -12.58 -5.32 7.92
C LYS A 114 -12.70 -6.55 8.77
N GLU A 115 -11.76 -7.46 8.61
CA GLU A 115 -11.62 -8.64 9.46
C GLU A 115 -10.25 -8.62 10.13
N THR A 116 -10.18 -9.03 11.39
CA THR A 116 -8.89 -9.27 12.07
C THR A 116 -8.58 -10.75 12.03
N LYS A 117 -7.45 -11.11 11.40
CA LYS A 117 -6.99 -12.51 11.33
C LYS A 117 -5.63 -12.67 11.99
N GLU A 118 -5.43 -13.79 12.66
CA GLU A 118 -4.10 -14.18 13.12
C GLU A 118 -3.37 -14.83 11.95
N LEU A 119 -2.32 -14.16 11.48
CA LEU A 119 -1.51 -14.59 10.34
C LEU A 119 -0.05 -14.75 10.76
N ARG A 120 0.67 -15.59 10.02
CA ARG A 120 2.13 -15.57 10.04
C ARG A 120 2.60 -14.31 9.32
N VAL A 121 3.45 -13.53 9.97
CA VAL A 121 4.02 -12.29 9.44
C VAL A 121 5.53 -12.30 9.61
N HIS A 122 6.20 -11.45 8.85
CA HIS A 122 7.56 -11.05 9.14
C HIS A 122 7.54 -9.73 9.92
N ALA A 123 7.97 -9.74 11.15
CA ALA A 123 8.14 -8.52 11.93
C ALA A 123 9.50 -7.89 11.61
N LEU A 124 9.50 -6.65 11.16
CA LEU A 124 10.70 -5.84 11.07
C LEU A 124 11.03 -5.32 12.45
N VAL A 125 12.16 -5.72 13.00
CA VAL A 125 12.60 -5.37 14.37
C VAL A 125 14.03 -4.86 14.35
N VAL A 126 14.39 -4.09 15.38
CA VAL A 126 15.80 -3.66 15.58
C VAL A 126 16.61 -4.86 16.05
N ASP A 127 17.77 -5.10 15.43
CA ASP A 127 18.71 -6.14 15.86
C ASP A 127 19.43 -5.74 17.15
N LYS A 128 19.99 -6.72 17.87
CA LYS A 128 20.72 -6.52 19.13
C LYS A 128 21.82 -5.47 19.08
N ASN A 129 22.36 -5.19 17.90
CA ASN A 129 23.41 -4.19 17.69
C ASN A 129 22.88 -2.77 17.49
N GLY A 130 21.57 -2.58 17.60
CA GLY A 130 20.90 -1.31 17.41
C GLY A 130 20.73 -0.90 15.95
N PHE A 131 19.86 0.08 15.74
CA PHE A 131 19.60 0.68 14.43
C PHE A 131 20.81 1.49 13.96
N LYS A 132 21.14 1.42 12.68
CA LYS A 132 22.26 2.12 12.05
C LYS A 132 21.75 2.84 10.82
N THR A 133 22.19 4.06 10.64
CA THR A 133 22.06 4.79 9.36
C THR A 133 23.45 4.86 8.75
N LYS A 134 23.82 3.90 7.92
CA LYS A 134 25.03 4.00 7.14
C LYS A 134 24.66 4.56 5.77
N GLN A 135 25.04 5.78 5.49
CA GLN A 135 24.99 6.29 4.12
C GLN A 135 26.02 5.51 3.29
N SER A 136 25.56 4.60 2.46
CA SER A 136 26.38 4.02 1.42
C SER A 136 26.16 4.85 0.16
N GLY A 137 27.22 5.38 -0.42
CA GLY A 137 27.15 6.25 -1.59
C GLY A 137 26.81 5.49 -2.87
N GLY A 138 25.63 4.90 -2.93
CA GLY A 138 25.10 4.21 -4.11
C GLY A 138 24.12 3.10 -3.73
N GLY A 139 23.00 3.02 -4.43
CA GLY A 139 21.96 2.02 -4.19
C GLY A 139 20.57 2.58 -4.39
N GLN A 140 19.58 1.89 -3.88
CA GLN A 140 18.19 2.35 -3.87
C GLN A 140 18.00 3.35 -2.72
N HIS A 141 17.67 4.60 -3.06
CA HIS A 141 17.36 5.61 -2.07
C HIS A 141 16.00 5.34 -1.41
N PHE A 142 15.98 5.41 -0.09
CA PHE A 142 14.76 5.31 0.72
C PHE A 142 14.58 6.58 1.53
N HIS A 143 13.40 7.17 1.44
CA HIS A 143 12.95 8.28 2.27
C HIS A 143 11.55 7.98 2.79
N GLY A 144 11.41 7.81 4.11
CA GLY A 144 10.09 7.47 4.68
C GLY A 144 10.13 6.92 6.09
N GLU A 145 8.96 6.55 6.57
CA GLU A 145 8.78 5.88 7.87
C GLU A 145 9.18 4.39 7.79
N MET A 146 9.54 3.76 8.92
CA MET A 146 9.86 2.33 8.96
C MET A 146 8.73 1.43 8.48
N ARG A 147 7.49 1.86 8.66
CA ARG A 147 6.34 1.19 8.08
C ARG A 147 6.41 1.14 6.54
N GLN A 148 6.82 2.22 5.89
CA GLN A 148 6.97 2.25 4.43
C GLN A 148 8.12 1.35 3.96
N LEU A 149 9.17 1.22 4.78
CA LEU A 149 10.21 0.22 4.53
C LEU A 149 9.66 -1.20 4.63
N ALA A 150 8.83 -1.50 5.63
CA ALA A 150 8.16 -2.80 5.75
C ALA A 150 7.25 -3.08 4.54
N ASP A 151 6.51 -2.08 4.06
CA ASP A 151 5.68 -2.18 2.86
C ASP A 151 6.53 -2.45 1.60
N LEU A 152 7.66 -1.77 1.45
CA LEU A 152 8.61 -1.99 0.36
C LEU A 152 9.17 -3.42 0.37
N ILE A 153 9.57 -3.91 1.55
CA ILE A 153 10.07 -5.29 1.72
C ILE A 153 8.97 -6.30 1.37
N ALA A 154 7.74 -6.07 1.81
CA ALA A 154 6.61 -6.96 1.50
C ALA A 154 6.36 -7.07 0.00
N VAL A 155 6.46 -5.96 -0.74
CA VAL A 155 6.31 -5.93 -2.20
C VAL A 155 7.50 -6.59 -2.90
N GLN A 156 8.72 -6.18 -2.58
CA GLN A 156 9.92 -6.65 -3.26
C GLN A 156 10.35 -8.06 -2.84
N GLY A 157 10.15 -8.43 -1.59
CA GLY A 157 10.50 -9.77 -1.07
C GLY A 157 9.66 -10.91 -1.66
N THR A 158 8.56 -10.59 -2.34
CA THR A 158 7.70 -11.56 -3.04
C THR A 158 8.01 -11.70 -4.52
N ILE A 159 8.85 -10.83 -5.08
CA ILE A 159 9.29 -10.95 -6.48
C ILE A 159 10.32 -12.07 -6.53
N PRO A 160 10.10 -13.16 -7.30
CA PRO A 160 11.13 -14.19 -7.47
C PRO A 160 12.41 -13.54 -8.01
N ALA A 161 13.54 -13.76 -7.36
CA ALA A 161 14.83 -13.36 -7.90
C ALA A 161 14.95 -13.98 -9.31
N ALA A 162 15.30 -13.14 -10.29
CA ALA A 162 15.52 -13.47 -11.70
C ALA A 162 14.83 -14.76 -12.16
N VAL A 163 13.74 -14.60 -12.89
CA VAL A 163 13.00 -15.74 -13.48
C VAL A 163 14.02 -16.62 -14.21
N ASP A 164 14.35 -17.77 -13.62
CA ASP A 164 15.03 -18.84 -14.35
C ASP A 164 14.09 -19.24 -15.50
N PRO A 165 14.46 -19.04 -16.78
CA PRO A 165 13.57 -19.29 -17.91
C PRO A 165 13.04 -20.74 -17.97
N GLY A 166 13.62 -21.66 -17.21
CA GLY A 166 13.23 -23.07 -17.14
C GLY A 166 12.37 -23.45 -15.92
N ARG A 167 12.11 -22.53 -14.98
CA ARG A 167 11.33 -22.83 -13.79
C ARG A 167 10.01 -22.09 -13.81
N PRO A 168 8.85 -22.77 -13.90
CA PRO A 168 7.58 -22.08 -13.80
C PRO A 168 7.54 -21.33 -12.45
N ALA A 169 7.20 -20.05 -12.50
CA ALA A 169 6.92 -19.27 -11.30
C ALA A 169 5.97 -20.10 -10.43
N MET A 170 6.37 -20.43 -9.22
CA MET A 170 5.51 -21.13 -8.26
C MET A 170 4.34 -20.19 -7.97
N ALA A 171 3.29 -20.30 -8.77
CA ALA A 171 2.01 -19.68 -8.51
C ALA A 171 1.50 -20.26 -7.20
N GLY A 172 1.48 -19.46 -6.11
CA GLY A 172 0.71 -19.90 -4.97
C GLY A 172 1.16 -19.52 -3.56
N SER A 173 2.29 -18.89 -3.35
CA SER A 173 2.56 -18.35 -2.02
C SER A 173 2.05 -16.91 -1.95
N ALA A 174 0.93 -16.70 -1.27
CA ALA A 174 0.51 -15.36 -0.93
C ALA A 174 1.66 -14.64 -0.20
N PRO A 175 1.94 -13.39 -0.53
CA PRO A 175 3.01 -12.65 0.12
C PRO A 175 2.78 -12.62 1.63
N ILE A 176 3.82 -12.96 2.39
CA ILE A 176 3.75 -12.89 3.86
C ILE A 176 3.81 -11.42 4.24
N PRO A 177 2.84 -10.90 5.01
CA PRO A 177 2.86 -9.51 5.42
C PRO A 177 4.12 -9.18 6.22
N VAL A 178 4.69 -8.00 5.97
CA VAL A 178 5.77 -7.45 6.79
C VAL A 178 5.19 -6.36 7.68
N VAL A 179 5.32 -6.49 9.00
CA VAL A 179 4.80 -5.53 9.95
C VAL A 179 5.95 -4.81 10.66
N ASP A 180 5.85 -3.50 10.76
CA ASP A 180 6.80 -2.71 11.52
C ASP A 180 6.62 -2.94 13.03
N LYS A 181 7.67 -3.39 13.67
CA LYS A 181 7.83 -3.58 15.11
C LYS A 181 9.17 -3.02 15.61
N THR A 182 9.75 -2.08 14.86
CA THR A 182 11.03 -1.48 15.21
C THR A 182 10.93 -0.56 16.42
N GLY A 183 9.76 0.05 16.66
CA GLY A 183 9.59 1.12 17.65
C GLY A 183 10.33 2.41 17.26
N LEU A 184 10.73 2.54 16.01
CA LEU A 184 11.41 3.72 15.48
C LEU A 184 10.40 4.66 14.85
N ASP A 185 10.16 5.80 15.49
CA ASP A 185 9.25 6.83 15.02
C ASP A 185 10.01 7.88 14.16
N GLY A 186 9.30 8.46 13.18
CA GLY A 186 9.82 9.52 12.32
C GLY A 186 10.15 9.08 10.90
N VAL A 187 10.70 10.02 10.14
CA VAL A 187 11.11 9.83 8.74
C VAL A 187 12.60 9.62 8.69
N TYR A 188 13.01 8.61 7.97
CA TYR A 188 14.40 8.22 7.78
C TYR A 188 14.82 8.40 6.34
N ASP A 189 16.08 8.70 6.14
CA ASP A 189 16.70 8.95 4.85
C ASP A 189 18.01 8.17 4.76
N PHE A 190 18.08 7.18 3.86
CA PHE A 190 19.27 6.34 3.67
C PHE A 190 19.25 5.63 2.31
N ASP A 191 20.43 5.20 1.87
CA ASP A 191 20.56 4.37 0.67
C ASP A 191 20.70 2.89 1.05
N LEU A 192 20.09 2.02 0.23
CA LEU A 192 20.14 0.56 0.35
C LEU A 192 20.88 -0.04 -0.84
N ASP A 193 21.98 -0.72 -0.58
CA ASP A 193 22.69 -1.50 -1.61
C ASP A 193 22.03 -2.88 -1.76
N LEU A 194 21.08 -2.96 -2.69
CA LEU A 194 20.33 -4.18 -3.01
C LEU A 194 20.94 -4.96 -4.18
N LYS A 195 22.27 -5.01 -4.29
CA LYS A 195 22.94 -5.77 -5.35
C LYS A 195 22.58 -7.24 -5.27
N PRO A 196 21.92 -7.79 -6.32
CA PRO A 196 21.60 -9.20 -6.35
C PRO A 196 22.89 -10.03 -6.48
N GLU A 197 22.98 -11.10 -5.69
CA GLU A 197 24.00 -12.11 -5.85
C GLU A 197 23.42 -13.33 -6.55
N LEU A 198 24.18 -13.92 -7.47
CA LEU A 198 23.76 -15.12 -8.19
C LEU A 198 23.39 -16.24 -7.18
N GLY A 199 22.16 -16.74 -7.30
CA GLY A 199 21.65 -17.82 -6.45
C GLY A 199 21.08 -17.39 -5.09
N THR A 200 21.08 -16.09 -4.77
CA THR A 200 20.43 -15.56 -3.56
C THR A 200 18.98 -15.19 -3.86
N ASP A 201 18.04 -15.74 -3.11
CA ASP A 201 16.65 -15.32 -3.21
C ASP A 201 16.45 -13.92 -2.60
N GLN A 202 15.37 -13.26 -3.01
CA GLN A 202 15.11 -11.87 -2.65
C GLN A 202 14.91 -11.68 -1.14
N PHE A 203 14.31 -12.65 -0.46
CA PHE A 203 14.10 -12.58 0.99
C PHE A 203 15.43 -12.65 1.75
N THR A 204 16.33 -13.56 1.35
CA THR A 204 17.68 -13.68 1.92
C THR A 204 18.49 -12.41 1.67
N LEU A 205 18.39 -11.81 0.48
CA LEU A 205 19.00 -10.52 0.18
C LEU A 205 18.51 -9.44 1.15
N TRP A 206 17.20 -9.31 1.35
CA TRP A 206 16.65 -8.35 2.30
C TRP A 206 17.12 -8.59 3.73
N GLN A 207 17.13 -9.85 4.21
CA GLN A 207 17.63 -10.17 5.55
C GLN A 207 19.07 -9.71 5.75
N ARG A 208 19.93 -9.93 4.76
CA ARG A 208 21.33 -9.50 4.81
C ARG A 208 21.45 -7.98 4.82
N VAL A 209 20.83 -7.31 3.86
CA VAL A 209 20.88 -5.85 3.73
C VAL A 209 20.38 -5.15 4.99
N LEU A 210 19.23 -5.56 5.51
CA LEU A 210 18.66 -5.03 6.74
C LEU A 210 19.64 -5.18 7.91
N LYS A 211 20.22 -6.36 8.08
CA LYS A 211 21.13 -6.64 9.19
C LYS A 211 22.46 -5.88 9.08
N GLU A 212 23.07 -5.88 7.92
CA GLU A 212 24.40 -5.32 7.71
C GLU A 212 24.38 -3.79 7.63
N GLN A 213 23.39 -3.24 6.90
CA GLN A 213 23.35 -1.81 6.60
C GLN A 213 22.53 -1.02 7.63
N LEU A 214 21.41 -1.58 8.11
CA LEU A 214 20.49 -0.86 9.00
C LEU A 214 20.45 -1.38 10.43
N GLY A 215 21.05 -2.54 10.73
CA GLY A 215 20.90 -3.16 12.06
C GLY A 215 19.45 -3.54 12.37
N LEU A 216 18.72 -3.91 11.32
CA LEU A 216 17.34 -4.42 11.40
C LEU A 216 17.33 -5.91 11.03
N ARG A 217 16.26 -6.61 11.39
CA ARG A 217 16.05 -8.01 11.02
C ARG A 217 14.57 -8.33 10.86
N LEU A 218 14.28 -9.38 10.09
CA LEU A 218 12.94 -9.92 9.92
C LEU A 218 12.78 -11.17 10.81
N GLU A 219 11.77 -11.13 11.68
CA GLU A 219 11.40 -12.28 12.53
C GLU A 219 10.05 -12.85 12.10
N SER A 220 10.00 -14.16 11.89
CA SER A 220 8.72 -14.83 11.62
C SER A 220 7.96 -15.01 12.92
N GLN A 221 6.75 -14.44 13.00
CA GLN A 221 5.87 -14.55 14.15
C GLN A 221 4.41 -14.59 13.73
N LYS A 222 3.52 -14.93 14.66
CA LYS A 222 2.09 -14.73 14.49
C LYS A 222 1.68 -13.36 14.99
N ALA A 223 0.85 -12.66 14.23
CA ALA A 223 0.29 -11.38 14.63
C ALA A 223 -1.16 -11.26 14.17
N ARG A 224 -1.92 -10.47 14.91
CA ARG A 224 -3.24 -10.04 14.47
C ARG A 224 -3.07 -8.96 13.42
N VAL A 225 -3.58 -9.21 12.23
CA VAL A 225 -3.50 -8.31 11.07
C VAL A 225 -4.90 -7.97 10.61
N GLU A 226 -5.16 -6.69 10.40
CA GLU A 226 -6.40 -6.23 9.80
C GLU A 226 -6.36 -6.55 8.30
N ILE A 227 -7.39 -7.24 7.82
CA ILE A 227 -7.60 -7.59 6.42
C ILE A 227 -8.78 -6.78 5.91
N LEU A 228 -8.60 -6.09 4.79
CA LEU A 228 -9.69 -5.51 4.01
C LEU A 228 -10.26 -6.60 3.11
N PHE A 229 -11.46 -7.06 3.40
CA PHE A 229 -12.16 -8.04 2.58
C PHE A 229 -13.08 -7.31 1.60
N ILE A 230 -12.74 -7.35 0.30
CA ILE A 230 -13.52 -6.70 -0.75
C ILE A 230 -14.78 -7.51 -1.03
N ASP A 231 -15.94 -6.92 -0.78
CA ASP A 231 -17.25 -7.51 -1.03
C ASP A 231 -17.64 -7.33 -2.49
N SER A 232 -17.49 -6.12 -3.00
CA SER A 232 -17.78 -5.79 -4.40
C SER A 232 -17.01 -4.59 -4.90
N ALA A 233 -16.80 -4.54 -6.21
CA ALA A 233 -16.34 -3.37 -6.94
C ALA A 233 -16.78 -3.46 -8.40
N ASP A 234 -17.03 -2.31 -9.02
CA ASP A 234 -17.40 -2.23 -10.44
C ASP A 234 -16.15 -2.16 -11.32
N ARG A 235 -16.12 -2.98 -12.38
CA ARG A 235 -14.99 -3.04 -13.30
C ARG A 235 -14.87 -1.81 -14.20
N VAL A 236 -15.97 -1.16 -14.46
CA VAL A 236 -16.03 0.07 -15.28
C VAL A 236 -16.23 1.22 -14.31
N PRO A 237 -15.27 2.17 -14.23
CA PRO A 237 -15.46 3.33 -13.38
C PRO A 237 -16.71 4.12 -13.81
N GLY A 238 -17.43 4.66 -12.84
CA GLY A 238 -18.51 5.60 -13.10
C GLY A 238 -18.06 6.77 -13.97
N ALA A 239 -18.98 7.45 -14.63
CA ALA A 239 -18.68 8.56 -15.53
C ALA A 239 -17.90 9.68 -14.82
N ASN A 240 -16.95 10.29 -15.55
CA ASN A 240 -16.19 11.45 -15.09
C ASN A 240 -17.06 12.70 -15.06
#